data_d06bec247d76a1a918b9a716ce467c94
#
_entry.id   d06bec247d76a1a918b9a716ce467c94
#
_cell.length_a   1.000
_cell.length_b   1.000
_cell.length_c   1.000
_cell.angle_alpha   90.00
_cell.angle_beta   90.00
_cell.angle_gamma   90.00
#
_symmetry.space_group_name_H-M   'P 1'
#
loop_
_entity.id
_entity.type
_entity.pdbx_description
1 polymer ?
#
loop_
_entity_poly.entity_id
_entity_poly.type
_entity_poly.pdbx_seq_one_letter_code
_entity_poly.pdbx_strand_id
1 'polypeptide(L)'
;MKYFLSSWARGFFTSLFFLLIVTVDRFTKVAALIFWSGSVDGVSRASGLSACTAQVPCCLSFGSVTSGPCISFDLVFNRGVSWGLFASDGIFGFILVGLLIAAITATLAYYTYVRWHTGFSVWAEMLILAGSVGNLIDRVLYHGVIDFIRFSWGNFAWPIFNIADCCIVLGVLFIFIKKLKNN
;
A
#
# COMPACT_ATOMS: atom_id res chain seq x y z
N MET A 1 -18.56 -14.96 29.05
CA MET A 1 -17.57 -14.23 29.86
C MET A 1 -16.74 -13.39 28.88
N LYS A 2 -17.15 -12.13 28.64
CA LYS A 2 -16.41 -11.21 27.75
C LYS A 2 -15.16 -10.78 28.51
N TYR A 3 -13.98 -11.20 28.04
CA TYR A 3 -12.70 -10.71 28.55
C TYR A 3 -12.62 -9.21 28.25
N PHE A 4 -12.87 -8.41 29.26
CA PHE A 4 -12.72 -6.97 29.25
C PHE A 4 -11.21 -6.70 29.37
N LEU A 5 -10.50 -6.73 28.25
CA LEU A 5 -9.13 -6.24 28.22
C LEU A 5 -9.13 -4.82 28.79
N SER A 6 -8.25 -4.52 29.73
CA SER A 6 -8.08 -3.17 30.24
C SER A 6 -7.87 -2.19 29.08
N SER A 7 -8.28 -0.94 29.21
CA SER A 7 -8.10 0.08 28.16
C SER A 7 -6.65 0.17 27.70
N TRP A 8 -5.71 -0.03 28.61
CA TRP A 8 -4.27 -0.09 28.34
C TRP A 8 -3.88 -1.24 27.43
N ALA A 9 -4.38 -2.45 27.69
CA ALA A 9 -4.08 -3.61 26.85
C ALA A 9 -4.64 -3.43 25.43
N ARG A 10 -5.86 -2.90 25.30
CA ARG A 10 -6.43 -2.58 23.97
C ARG A 10 -5.58 -1.57 23.22
N GLY A 11 -5.16 -0.48 23.89
CA GLY A 11 -4.28 0.52 23.30
C GLY A 11 -2.95 -0.06 22.88
N PHE A 12 -2.33 -0.85 23.73
CA PHE A 12 -1.05 -1.52 23.43
C PHE A 12 -1.16 -2.42 22.18
N PHE A 13 -2.14 -3.30 22.13
CA PHE A 13 -2.30 -4.23 20.99
C PHE A 13 -2.67 -3.51 19.69
N THR A 14 -3.51 -2.47 19.73
CA THR A 14 -3.84 -1.69 18.51
C THR A 14 -2.64 -0.91 18.00
N SER A 15 -1.83 -0.32 18.89
CA SER A 15 -0.61 0.39 18.52
C SER A 15 0.45 -0.57 17.97
N LEU A 16 0.63 -1.73 18.62
CA LEU A 16 1.57 -2.76 18.16
C LEU A 16 1.18 -3.27 16.76
N PHE A 17 -0.11 -3.50 16.53
CA PHE A 17 -0.63 -3.93 15.23
C PHE A 17 -0.37 -2.89 14.14
N PHE A 18 -0.65 -1.61 14.42
CA PHE A 18 -0.35 -0.51 13.51
C PHE A 18 1.15 -0.46 13.15
N LEU A 19 2.01 -0.48 14.17
CA LEU A 19 3.47 -0.45 13.98
C LEU A 19 3.97 -1.66 13.18
N LEU A 20 3.42 -2.84 13.44
CA LEU A 20 3.78 -4.07 12.71
C LEU A 20 3.49 -3.91 11.21
N ILE A 21 2.29 -3.42 10.85
CA ILE A 21 1.92 -3.22 9.43
C ILE A 21 2.85 -2.21 8.76
N VAL A 22 3.07 -1.05 9.40
CA VAL A 22 3.98 -0.03 8.87
C VAL A 22 5.40 -0.60 8.69
N THR A 23 5.88 -1.38 9.66
CA THR A 23 7.22 -2.01 9.60
C THR A 23 7.30 -3.02 8.45
N VAL A 24 6.30 -3.86 8.28
CA VAL A 24 6.24 -4.85 7.18
C VAL A 24 6.21 -4.13 5.83
N ASP A 25 5.39 -3.08 5.68
CA ASP A 25 5.35 -2.28 4.46
C ASP A 25 6.73 -1.65 4.17
N ARG A 26 7.35 -1.00 5.16
CA ARG A 26 8.68 -0.42 5.00
C ARG A 26 9.74 -1.45 4.64
N PHE A 27 9.73 -2.59 5.32
CA PHE A 27 10.68 -3.67 5.05
C PHE A 27 10.57 -4.21 3.63
N THR A 28 9.35 -4.48 3.16
CA THR A 28 9.12 -5.01 1.80
C THR A 28 9.49 -4.00 0.72
N LYS A 29 9.22 -2.72 0.92
CA LYS A 29 9.61 -1.64 0.00
C LYS A 29 11.14 -1.46 -0.06
N VAL A 30 11.81 -1.47 1.10
CA VAL A 30 13.28 -1.41 1.14
C VAL A 30 13.90 -2.65 0.49
N ALA A 31 13.36 -3.84 0.76
CA ALA A 31 13.81 -5.07 0.12
C ALA A 31 13.64 -5.00 -1.42
N ALA A 32 12.53 -4.47 -1.92
CA ALA A 32 12.32 -4.23 -3.34
C ALA A 32 13.37 -3.26 -3.91
N LEU A 33 13.64 -2.14 -3.24
CA LEU A 33 14.68 -1.19 -3.66
C LEU A 33 16.06 -1.82 -3.72
N ILE A 34 16.46 -2.61 -2.70
CA ILE A 34 17.77 -3.28 -2.65
C ILE A 34 17.87 -4.32 -3.76
N PHE A 35 16.85 -5.15 -3.94
CA PHE A 35 16.81 -6.16 -5.00
C PHE A 35 17.02 -5.53 -6.38
N TRP A 36 16.34 -4.41 -6.65
CA TRP A 36 16.46 -3.70 -7.93
C TRP A 36 17.79 -2.96 -8.09
N SER A 37 18.34 -2.39 -6.99
CA SER A 37 19.66 -1.73 -7.05
C SER A 37 20.81 -2.72 -7.29
N GLY A 38 20.72 -3.95 -6.77
CA GLY A 38 21.70 -5.01 -7.00
C GLY A 38 21.64 -5.64 -8.39
N SER A 39 20.55 -5.45 -9.12
CA SER A 39 20.39 -5.97 -10.49
C SER A 39 20.98 -5.03 -11.56
N VAL A 40 21.59 -3.92 -11.20
CA VAL A 40 22.01 -2.82 -12.10
C VAL A 40 23.53 -2.79 -12.30
N ASP A 41 24.17 -3.92 -12.39
CA ASP A 41 25.49 -3.99 -13.05
C ASP A 41 25.27 -4.05 -14.56
N GLY A 42 24.82 -2.96 -15.17
CA GLY A 42 24.78 -2.86 -16.63
C GLY A 42 23.72 -1.98 -17.28
N VAL A 43 22.76 -1.40 -16.59
CA VAL A 43 21.78 -0.53 -17.23
C VAL A 43 21.75 0.84 -16.57
N SER A 44 22.15 1.81 -17.38
CA SER A 44 22.16 3.25 -17.11
C SER A 44 20.93 3.73 -16.33
N ARG A 45 21.17 4.55 -15.31
CA ARG A 45 20.19 5.47 -14.74
C ARG A 45 19.61 6.33 -15.86
N ALA A 46 18.61 5.83 -16.56
CA ALA A 46 17.82 6.65 -17.45
C ALA A 46 16.78 7.36 -16.59
N SER A 47 17.01 8.64 -16.40
CA SER A 47 16.05 9.66 -16.05
C SER A 47 14.67 9.37 -16.64
N GLY A 48 13.63 9.32 -15.78
CA GLY A 48 12.25 9.53 -16.10
C GLY A 48 11.65 8.68 -17.21
N LEU A 49 10.66 7.91 -16.90
CA LEU A 49 9.72 7.23 -17.81
C LEU A 49 10.34 6.20 -18.78
N SER A 50 9.82 5.01 -18.70
CA SER A 50 9.90 3.96 -19.73
C SER A 50 11.25 3.26 -19.88
N ALA A 51 11.59 2.43 -18.91
CA ALA A 51 12.51 1.33 -19.17
C ALA A 51 12.06 0.07 -18.40
N CYS A 52 10.85 -0.37 -18.63
CA CYS A 52 10.49 -1.77 -18.45
C CYS A 52 11.01 -2.56 -19.65
N THR A 53 12.34 -2.70 -19.76
CA THR A 53 12.99 -3.62 -20.67
C THR A 53 14.20 -4.19 -19.98
N ALA A 54 14.01 -4.94 -18.92
CA ALA A 54 15.04 -5.83 -18.43
C ALA A 54 14.36 -7.09 -17.92
N GLN A 55 14.34 -8.04 -18.76
CA GLN A 55 14.18 -9.45 -18.60
C GLN A 55 14.77 -10.00 -17.31
N VAL A 56 14.00 -9.96 -16.23
CA VAL A 56 14.01 -11.03 -15.24
C VAL A 56 12.57 -11.22 -14.80
N PRO A 57 11.81 -12.10 -15.44
CA PRO A 57 10.53 -12.49 -14.90
C PRO A 57 10.76 -13.40 -13.70
N CYS A 58 10.78 -12.84 -12.49
CA CYS A 58 10.37 -13.61 -11.34
C CYS A 58 8.84 -13.79 -11.42
N CYS A 59 8.39 -14.44 -12.48
CA CYS A 59 7.01 -14.89 -12.59
C CYS A 59 6.84 -16.12 -11.72
N LEU A 60 6.18 -15.97 -10.60
CA LEU A 60 5.51 -17.09 -9.95
C LEU A 60 4.26 -17.39 -10.79
N SER A 61 4.44 -18.09 -11.93
CA SER A 61 3.33 -18.47 -12.78
C SER A 61 2.68 -19.74 -12.21
N PHE A 62 1.43 -19.62 -11.83
CA PHE A 62 0.57 -20.74 -11.52
C PHE A 62 -0.19 -21.15 -12.81
N GLY A 63 0.50 -21.85 -13.71
CA GLY A 63 -0.10 -22.28 -14.97
C GLY A 63 0.83 -22.10 -16.19
N SER A 64 0.36 -22.46 -17.40
CA SER A 64 1.14 -22.24 -18.62
C SER A 64 1.34 -20.75 -18.86
N VAL A 65 2.54 -20.35 -19.21
CA VAL A 65 3.06 -18.98 -19.29
C VAL A 65 2.26 -18.02 -20.20
N THR A 66 1.32 -18.54 -20.97
CA THR A 66 0.56 -17.75 -21.98
C THR A 66 -0.88 -17.44 -21.61
N SER A 67 -1.46 -18.04 -20.56
CA SER A 67 -2.91 -17.89 -20.29
C SER A 67 -3.31 -17.95 -18.81
N GLY A 68 -2.37 -18.18 -17.87
CA GLY A 68 -2.64 -18.31 -16.45
C GLY A 68 -2.42 -17.02 -15.64
N PRO A 69 -2.87 -17.00 -14.36
CA PRO A 69 -2.55 -15.91 -13.44
C PRO A 69 -1.05 -15.88 -13.15
N CYS A 70 -0.45 -14.70 -13.22
CA CYS A 70 0.96 -14.46 -12.98
C CYS A 70 1.14 -13.31 -11.98
N ILE A 71 2.03 -13.51 -10.99
CA ILE A 71 2.51 -12.43 -10.12
C ILE A 71 3.96 -12.17 -10.49
N SER A 72 4.25 -10.94 -10.89
CA SER A 72 5.60 -10.48 -11.17
C SER A 72 5.96 -9.33 -10.24
N PHE A 73 7.26 -9.08 -10.09
CA PHE A 73 7.78 -7.99 -9.30
C PHE A 73 8.42 -6.97 -10.24
N ASP A 74 7.89 -5.74 -10.23
CA ASP A 74 8.34 -4.62 -11.06
C ASP A 74 8.42 -3.37 -10.19
N LEU A 75 9.53 -2.65 -10.18
CA LEU A 75 9.68 -1.45 -9.36
C LEU A 75 9.18 -0.21 -10.11
N VAL A 76 8.19 0.47 -9.53
CA VAL A 76 7.64 1.73 -10.04
C VAL A 76 7.52 2.75 -8.92
N PHE A 77 7.90 4.01 -9.19
CA PHE A 77 7.60 5.14 -8.31
C PHE A 77 6.31 5.82 -8.77
N ASN A 78 5.20 5.49 -8.11
CA ASN A 78 3.87 5.99 -8.45
C ASN A 78 3.67 7.42 -7.92
N ARG A 79 3.63 8.41 -8.82
CA ARG A 79 3.42 9.83 -8.49
C ARG A 79 1.95 10.25 -8.50
N GLY A 80 1.08 9.43 -9.06
CA GLY A 80 -0.37 9.69 -9.18
C GLY A 80 -1.20 8.92 -8.14
N VAL A 81 -2.48 8.77 -8.46
CA VAL A 81 -3.38 7.79 -7.86
C VAL A 81 -3.38 6.55 -8.74
N SER A 82 -3.69 5.37 -8.17
CA SER A 82 -3.86 4.12 -8.93
C SER A 82 -4.66 4.36 -10.21
N TRP A 83 -4.30 3.71 -11.31
CA TRP A 83 -4.86 3.89 -12.65
C TRP A 83 -4.39 5.14 -13.42
N GLY A 84 -3.34 5.83 -12.98
CA GLY A 84 -2.83 7.02 -13.68
C GLY A 84 -3.76 8.25 -13.59
N LEU A 85 -4.83 8.18 -12.79
CA LEU A 85 -5.68 9.30 -12.50
C LEU A 85 -4.85 10.41 -11.80
N PHE A 86 -4.91 11.62 -12.34
CA PHE A 86 -4.12 12.76 -11.87
C PHE A 86 -2.59 12.57 -11.96
N ALA A 87 -2.11 11.63 -12.79
CA ALA A 87 -0.71 11.61 -13.19
C ALA A 87 -0.42 12.88 -14.00
N SER A 88 -0.15 13.97 -13.32
CA SER A 88 0.39 15.16 -13.96
C SER A 88 1.90 15.12 -13.81
N ASP A 89 2.63 15.37 -14.88
CA ASP A 89 4.11 15.50 -14.85
C ASP A 89 4.56 16.72 -14.01
N GLY A 90 3.60 17.46 -13.44
CA GLY A 90 3.83 18.66 -12.65
C GLY A 90 3.86 18.39 -11.15
N ILE A 91 4.79 19.06 -10.46
CA ILE A 91 4.91 19.04 -9.00
C ILE A 91 3.60 19.45 -8.29
N PHE A 92 2.80 20.30 -8.91
CA PHE A 92 1.54 20.76 -8.36
C PHE A 92 0.52 19.64 -8.19
N GLY A 93 0.35 18.78 -9.22
CA GLY A 93 -0.55 17.63 -9.13
C GLY A 93 -0.11 16.63 -8.07
N PHE A 94 1.20 16.37 -7.97
CA PHE A 94 1.76 15.52 -6.92
C PHE A 94 1.47 16.03 -5.51
N ILE A 95 1.67 17.36 -5.28
CA ILE A 95 1.40 17.99 -3.99
C ILE A 95 -0.10 17.94 -3.67
N LEU A 96 -0.95 18.26 -4.64
CA LEU A 96 -2.42 18.25 -4.44
C LEU A 96 -2.93 16.86 -4.04
N VAL A 97 -2.50 15.81 -4.74
CA VAL A 97 -2.84 14.42 -4.42
C VAL A 97 -2.29 14.04 -3.02
N GLY A 98 -1.07 14.42 -2.71
CA GLY A 98 -0.47 14.18 -1.40
C GLY A 98 -1.25 14.83 -0.26
N LEU A 99 -1.65 16.09 -0.42
CA LEU A 99 -2.46 16.83 0.55
C LEU A 99 -3.85 16.21 0.71
N LEU A 100 -4.49 15.79 -0.39
CA LEU A 100 -5.79 15.13 -0.34
C LEU A 100 -5.71 13.82 0.46
N ILE A 101 -4.72 12.98 0.16
CA ILE A 101 -4.50 11.73 0.90
C ILE A 101 -4.20 12.00 2.37
N ALA A 102 -3.38 13.01 2.68
CA ALA A 102 -3.08 13.39 4.06
C ALA A 102 -4.33 13.86 4.81
N ALA A 103 -5.19 14.66 4.18
CA ALA A 103 -6.45 15.12 4.76
C ALA A 103 -7.42 13.94 5.04
N ILE A 104 -7.56 13.01 4.09
CA ILE A 104 -8.38 11.80 4.27
C ILE A 104 -7.81 10.95 5.40
N THR A 105 -6.49 10.76 5.45
CA THR A 105 -5.82 9.99 6.50
C THR A 105 -6.02 10.64 7.88
N ALA A 106 -5.88 11.95 7.99
CA ALA A 106 -6.11 12.69 9.24
C ALA A 106 -7.57 12.58 9.70
N THR A 107 -8.53 12.71 8.79
CA THR A 107 -9.96 12.53 9.08
C THR A 107 -10.26 11.12 9.58
N LEU A 108 -9.70 10.11 8.94
CA LEU A 108 -9.85 8.72 9.36
C LEU A 108 -9.18 8.46 10.72
N ALA A 109 -8.01 9.07 10.98
CA ALA A 109 -7.32 8.96 12.26
C ALA A 109 -8.18 9.55 13.39
N TYR A 110 -8.76 10.73 13.19
CA TYR A 110 -9.68 11.34 14.14
C TYR A 110 -10.93 10.45 14.39
N TYR A 111 -11.55 9.96 13.32
CA TYR A 111 -12.68 9.06 13.42
C TYR A 111 -12.33 7.78 14.20
N THR A 112 -11.17 7.19 13.91
CA THR A 112 -10.67 5.98 14.60
C THR A 112 -10.41 6.26 16.06
N TYR A 113 -9.83 7.40 16.40
CA TYR A 113 -9.60 7.84 17.77
C TYR A 113 -10.92 7.94 18.56
N VAL A 114 -11.95 8.61 18.01
CA VAL A 114 -13.26 8.71 18.65
C VAL A 114 -13.88 7.32 18.87
N ARG A 115 -13.86 6.47 17.86
CA ARG A 115 -14.38 5.09 17.98
C ARG A 115 -13.64 4.25 19.01
N TRP A 116 -12.32 4.40 19.08
CA TRP A 116 -11.53 3.70 20.09
C TRP A 116 -11.89 4.13 21.50
N HIS A 117 -12.04 5.43 21.73
CA HIS A 117 -12.45 5.97 23.03
C HIS A 117 -13.87 5.54 23.43
N THR A 118 -14.78 5.37 22.48
CA THR A 118 -16.13 4.86 22.74
C THR A 118 -16.20 3.33 22.86
N GLY A 119 -15.05 2.64 22.89
CA GLY A 119 -14.95 1.20 23.15
C GLY A 119 -15.15 0.30 21.95
N PHE A 120 -15.27 0.84 20.74
CA PHE A 120 -15.40 0.03 19.53
C PHE A 120 -14.06 -0.61 19.12
N SER A 121 -14.17 -1.74 18.42
CA SER A 121 -13.02 -2.39 17.79
C SER A 121 -12.64 -1.61 16.52
N VAL A 122 -11.35 -1.26 16.39
CA VAL A 122 -10.80 -0.39 15.33
C VAL A 122 -9.72 -1.07 14.46
N TRP A 123 -9.66 -2.40 14.44
CA TRP A 123 -8.63 -3.14 13.69
C TRP A 123 -8.67 -2.86 12.18
N ALA A 124 -9.87 -2.74 11.61
CA ALA A 124 -10.04 -2.45 10.20
C ALA A 124 -9.58 -1.03 9.85
N GLU A 125 -9.91 -0.06 10.69
CA GLU A 125 -9.45 1.31 10.56
C GLU A 125 -7.92 1.41 10.69
N MET A 126 -7.31 0.60 11.60
CA MET A 126 -5.85 0.55 11.76
C MET A 126 -5.15 -0.01 10.51
N LEU A 127 -5.74 -0.99 9.81
CA LEU A 127 -5.23 -1.45 8.51
C LEU A 127 -5.16 -0.31 7.49
N ILE A 128 -6.25 0.45 7.35
CA ILE A 128 -6.32 1.57 6.41
C ILE A 128 -5.31 2.66 6.81
N LEU A 129 -5.27 3.02 8.09
CA LEU A 129 -4.36 4.05 8.58
C LEU A 129 -2.90 3.67 8.38
N ALA A 130 -2.51 2.43 8.71
CA ALA A 130 -1.14 1.98 8.56
C ALA A 130 -0.69 1.97 7.10
N GLY A 131 -1.55 1.48 6.18
CA GLY A 131 -1.28 1.53 4.75
C GLY A 131 -1.19 2.96 4.22
N SER A 132 -2.13 3.83 4.60
CA SER A 132 -2.11 5.24 4.19
C SER A 132 -0.86 5.96 4.68
N VAL A 133 -0.46 5.75 5.93
CA VAL A 133 0.78 6.32 6.49
C VAL A 133 2.01 5.79 5.77
N GLY A 134 2.07 4.48 5.46
CA GLY A 134 3.15 3.89 4.68
C GLY A 134 3.33 4.57 3.33
N ASN A 135 2.23 4.79 2.59
CA ASN A 135 2.26 5.47 1.30
C ASN A 135 2.55 6.99 1.41
N LEU A 136 2.14 7.65 2.50
CA LEU A 136 2.50 9.05 2.76
C LEU A 136 4.00 9.20 3.05
N ILE A 137 4.60 8.29 3.82
CA ILE A 137 6.05 8.26 4.07
C ILE A 137 6.82 8.19 2.75
N ASP A 138 6.39 7.34 1.81
CA ASP A 138 7.02 7.26 0.49
C ASP A 138 6.96 8.57 -0.28
N ARG A 139 5.80 9.22 -0.28
CA ARG A 139 5.62 10.49 -0.97
C ARG A 139 6.55 11.57 -0.44
N VAL A 140 6.79 11.58 0.87
CA VAL A 140 7.71 12.53 1.51
C VAL A 140 9.17 12.21 1.19
N LEU A 141 9.56 10.92 1.26
CA LEU A 141 10.96 10.50 1.14
C LEU A 141 11.41 10.35 -0.32
N TYR A 142 10.53 9.83 -1.20
CA TYR A 142 10.90 9.41 -2.55
C TYR A 142 10.16 10.19 -3.66
N HIS A 143 9.29 11.13 -3.27
CA HIS A 143 8.44 11.89 -4.21
C HIS A 143 7.57 10.98 -5.10
N GLY A 144 7.19 9.82 -4.58
CA GLY A 144 6.35 8.83 -5.24
C GLY A 144 6.16 7.62 -4.33
N VAL A 145 5.08 6.88 -4.50
CA VAL A 145 4.83 5.63 -3.76
C VAL A 145 5.63 4.51 -4.41
N ILE A 146 6.29 3.69 -3.60
CA ILE A 146 7.06 2.53 -4.05
C ILE A 146 6.10 1.37 -4.27
N ASP A 147 5.79 1.07 -5.55
CA ASP A 147 4.95 -0.03 -5.97
C ASP A 147 5.82 -1.09 -6.64
N PHE A 148 5.57 -2.39 -6.30
CA PHE A 148 6.46 -3.45 -6.77
C PHE A 148 5.77 -4.78 -7.04
N ILE A 149 4.46 -4.93 -6.83
CA ILE A 149 3.71 -6.15 -7.09
C ILE A 149 2.83 -5.94 -8.32
N ARG A 150 3.00 -6.77 -9.35
CA ARG A 150 2.14 -6.80 -10.52
C ARG A 150 1.38 -8.12 -10.57
N PHE A 151 0.08 -8.04 -10.75
CA PHE A 151 -0.77 -9.19 -11.06
C PHE A 151 -1.24 -9.10 -12.51
N SER A 152 -1.12 -10.20 -13.25
CA SER A 152 -1.61 -10.28 -14.63
C SER A 152 -2.31 -11.61 -14.89
N TRP A 153 -3.27 -11.60 -15.80
CA TRP A 153 -3.99 -12.81 -16.26
C TRP A 153 -4.32 -12.66 -17.76
N GLY A 154 -3.64 -13.45 -18.58
CA GLY A 154 -3.72 -13.31 -20.02
C GLY A 154 -3.32 -11.89 -20.47
N ASN A 155 -4.21 -11.19 -21.17
CA ASN A 155 -3.99 -9.80 -21.61
C ASN A 155 -4.36 -8.75 -20.56
N PHE A 156 -4.90 -9.17 -19.41
CA PHE A 156 -5.26 -8.24 -18.33
C PHE A 156 -4.08 -8.08 -17.38
N ALA A 157 -3.68 -6.84 -17.11
CA ALA A 157 -2.69 -6.50 -16.10
C ALA A 157 -3.31 -5.53 -15.08
N TRP A 158 -3.27 -5.92 -13.82
CA TRP A 158 -3.64 -5.03 -12.72
C TRP A 158 -2.55 -3.97 -12.53
N PRO A 159 -2.89 -2.72 -12.18
CA PRO A 159 -1.90 -1.72 -11.82
C PRO A 159 -0.95 -2.24 -10.75
N ILE A 160 0.33 -1.85 -10.83
CA ILE A 160 1.33 -2.26 -9.85
C ILE A 160 0.95 -1.65 -8.50
N PHE A 161 1.11 -2.40 -7.42
CA PHE A 161 0.72 -2.04 -6.07
C PHE A 161 1.75 -2.53 -5.04
N ASN A 162 1.51 -2.23 -3.77
CA ASN A 162 2.37 -2.60 -2.64
C ASN A 162 1.56 -3.19 -1.46
N ILE A 163 2.23 -3.54 -0.39
CA ILE A 163 1.59 -4.13 0.81
C ILE A 163 0.66 -3.13 1.51
N ALA A 164 1.01 -1.83 1.52
CA ALA A 164 0.14 -0.80 2.10
C ALA A 164 -1.22 -0.73 1.39
N ASP A 165 -1.24 -0.86 0.05
CA ASP A 165 -2.48 -0.88 -0.74
C ASP A 165 -3.35 -2.10 -0.40
N CYS A 166 -2.72 -3.27 -0.22
CA CYS A 166 -3.41 -4.46 0.26
C CYS A 166 -4.07 -4.21 1.62
N CYS A 167 -3.36 -3.58 2.55
CA CYS A 167 -3.88 -3.26 3.88
C CYS A 167 -5.06 -2.30 3.81
N ILE A 168 -4.99 -1.27 2.96
CA ILE A 168 -6.08 -0.32 2.74
C ILE A 168 -7.32 -1.05 2.22
N VAL A 169 -7.17 -1.84 1.16
CA VAL A 169 -8.29 -2.58 0.55
C VAL A 169 -8.91 -3.56 1.54
N LEU A 170 -8.10 -4.33 2.26
CA LEU A 170 -8.59 -5.28 3.28
C LEU A 170 -9.31 -4.56 4.42
N GLY A 171 -8.79 -3.42 4.88
CA GLY A 171 -9.43 -2.63 5.93
C GLY A 171 -10.81 -2.11 5.49
N VAL A 172 -10.92 -1.57 4.27
CA VAL A 172 -12.20 -1.14 3.69
C VAL A 172 -13.18 -2.31 3.58
N LEU A 173 -12.71 -3.46 3.09
CA LEU A 173 -13.52 -4.67 2.95
C LEU A 173 -14.06 -5.15 4.30
N PHE A 174 -13.23 -5.16 5.35
CA PHE A 174 -13.67 -5.54 6.70
C PHE A 174 -14.71 -4.58 7.29
N ILE A 175 -14.57 -3.26 7.07
CA ILE A 175 -15.59 -2.28 7.48
C ILE A 175 -16.90 -2.57 6.77
N PHE A 176 -16.85 -2.82 5.46
CA PHE A 176 -18.03 -3.08 4.65
C PHE A 176 -18.76 -4.37 5.08
N ILE A 177 -18.02 -5.48 5.24
CA ILE A 177 -18.58 -6.76 5.72
C ILE A 177 -19.23 -6.61 7.10
N LYS A 178 -18.56 -5.87 8.01
CA LYS A 178 -19.11 -5.62 9.36
C LYS A 178 -20.41 -4.83 9.30
N LYS A 179 -20.50 -3.85 8.40
CA LYS A 179 -21.71 -3.07 8.19
C LYS A 179 -22.87 -3.93 7.68
N LEU A 180 -22.60 -4.83 6.72
CA LEU A 180 -23.62 -5.74 6.18
C LEU A 180 -24.16 -6.73 7.23
N LYS A 181 -23.33 -7.17 8.18
CA LYS A 181 -23.76 -8.10 9.24
C LYS A 181 -24.55 -7.44 10.36
N ASN A 182 -24.50 -6.12 10.47
CA ASN A 182 -25.17 -5.37 11.53
C ASN A 182 -26.46 -4.69 11.05
N ASN A 183 -26.78 -4.80 9.74
CA ASN A 183 -28.07 -4.46 9.14
C ASN A 183 -28.94 -5.71 8.98
#